data_add03aad0e25bfe9b8fcf94151d578c2
#
_entry.id   add03aad0e25bfe9b8fcf94151d578c2
#
_cell.length_a   1.000
_cell.length_b   1.000
_cell.length_c   1.000
_cell.angle_alpha   90.00
_cell.angle_beta   90.00
_cell.angle_gamma   90.00
#
_symmetry.space_group_name_H-M   'P 1'
#
loop_
_entity.id
_entity.type
_entity.pdbx_description
1 polymer ?
#
loop_
_entity_poly.entity_id
_entity_poly.type
_entity_poly.pdbx_seq_one_letter_code
_entity_poly.pdbx_strand_id
1 'polypeptide(L)'
;VYHIYNRGINGENIFREERNYHYFLSLYAKYVFPVADTFAYCLLKNHFHFLVRIKDVHEFIPDRVQNTVRDKNYVSRKFSHMFNSYAQSINTAFNRTGGLFETPFKRKKVTAEAYFTAMIGYIHLNPVKHKFVKSPEEYIWSSYHSFLSNRPTKLNRD
;
A
#
# COMPACT_ATOMS: atom_id res chain seq x y z
N VAL A 1 -6.78 -10.14 -7.41
CA VAL A 1 -5.75 -9.14 -7.17
C VAL A 1 -6.36 -7.75 -7.32
N TYR A 2 -5.83 -6.77 -6.57
CA TYR A 2 -6.28 -5.38 -6.60
C TYR A 2 -5.09 -4.43 -6.64
N HIS A 3 -5.22 -3.40 -7.45
CA HIS A 3 -4.40 -2.20 -7.37
C HIS A 3 -5.06 -1.23 -6.39
N ILE A 4 -4.42 -1.00 -5.25
CA ILE A 4 -4.84 -0.06 -4.20
C ILE A 4 -3.97 1.18 -4.30
N TYR A 5 -4.59 2.34 -4.36
CA TYR A 5 -3.85 3.60 -4.45
C TYR A 5 -4.63 4.76 -3.82
N ASN A 6 -3.91 5.77 -3.39
CA ASN A 6 -4.48 7.02 -2.91
C ASN A 6 -3.45 8.14 -3.02
N ARG A 7 -3.91 9.36 -2.84
CA ARG A 7 -3.08 10.56 -2.88
C ARG A 7 -3.47 11.55 -1.78
N GLY A 8 -2.58 12.48 -1.50
CA GLY A 8 -2.85 13.58 -0.60
C GLY A 8 -3.92 14.50 -1.17
N ILE A 9 -4.77 15.01 -0.28
CA ILE A 9 -5.78 16.03 -0.61
C ILE A 9 -5.08 17.24 -1.23
N ASN A 10 -5.66 17.81 -2.28
CA ASN A 10 -5.07 18.94 -3.02
C ASN A 10 -3.62 18.71 -3.52
N GLY A 11 -3.21 17.46 -3.67
CA GLY A 11 -1.85 17.11 -4.07
C GLY A 11 -0.78 17.28 -2.98
N GLU A 12 -1.19 17.48 -1.71
CA GLU A 12 -0.27 17.59 -0.58
C GLU A 12 0.68 16.40 -0.45
N ASN A 13 1.89 16.67 0.03
CA ASN A 13 2.83 15.61 0.38
C ASN A 13 2.31 14.83 1.60
N ILE A 14 2.09 13.54 1.41
CA ILE A 14 1.73 12.61 2.48
C ILE A 14 2.97 12.06 3.19
N PHE A 15 4.10 12.05 2.52
CA PHE A 15 5.41 11.73 3.10
C PHE A 15 6.29 12.99 3.03
N ARG A 16 6.62 13.56 4.18
CA ARG A 16 7.38 14.81 4.31
C ARG A 16 8.84 14.55 4.69
N GLU A 17 9.06 13.47 5.46
CA GLU A 17 10.34 13.06 6.01
C GLU A 17 10.51 11.55 5.86
N GLU A 18 11.74 11.06 5.89
CA GLU A 18 12.08 9.66 5.76
C GLU A 18 11.36 8.78 6.78
N ARG A 19 11.29 9.22 8.04
CA ARG A 19 10.56 8.52 9.10
C ARG A 19 9.08 8.27 8.78
N ASN A 20 8.45 9.10 7.94
CA ASN A 20 7.05 8.93 7.55
C ASN A 20 6.86 7.69 6.68
N TYR A 21 7.78 7.41 5.76
CA TYR A 21 7.74 6.19 4.93
C TYR A 21 7.89 4.94 5.79
N HIS A 22 8.85 4.91 6.72
CA HIS A 22 9.04 3.81 7.65
C HIS A 22 7.79 3.58 8.51
N TYR A 23 7.23 4.64 9.05
CA TYR A 23 6.01 4.54 9.86
C TYR A 23 4.82 4.02 9.04
N PHE A 24 4.62 4.51 7.82
CA PHE A 24 3.57 4.04 6.92
C PHE A 24 3.71 2.53 6.63
N LEU A 25 4.92 2.07 6.33
CA LEU A 25 5.20 0.65 6.10
C LEU A 25 5.00 -0.20 7.36
N SER A 26 5.30 0.34 8.56
CA SER A 26 5.01 -0.35 9.83
C SER A 26 3.51 -0.53 10.05
N LEU A 27 2.71 0.48 9.77
CA LEU A 27 1.25 0.39 9.82
C LEU A 27 0.72 -0.57 8.76
N TYR A 28 1.29 -0.55 7.56
CA TYR A 28 0.98 -1.51 6.49
C TYR A 28 1.22 -2.95 6.97
N ALA A 29 2.36 -3.21 7.57
CA ALA A 29 2.68 -4.51 8.14
C ALA A 29 1.68 -4.94 9.22
N LYS A 30 1.27 -4.00 10.07
CA LYS A 30 0.32 -4.25 11.17
C LYS A 30 -1.09 -4.57 10.69
N TYR A 31 -1.59 -3.79 9.74
CA TYR A 31 -3.01 -3.84 9.36
C TYR A 31 -3.27 -4.64 8.09
N VAL A 32 -2.35 -4.60 7.11
CA VAL A 32 -2.59 -5.14 5.77
C VAL A 32 -1.97 -6.52 5.56
N PHE A 33 -0.73 -6.77 5.98
CA PHE A 33 -0.11 -8.09 5.81
C PHE A 33 -0.93 -9.26 6.37
N PRO A 34 -1.68 -9.12 7.49
CA PRO A 34 -2.53 -10.21 7.93
C PRO A 34 -3.63 -10.61 6.95
N VAL A 35 -4.09 -9.66 6.10
CA VAL A 35 -5.29 -9.84 5.25
C VAL A 35 -4.98 -9.79 3.75
N ALA A 36 -3.74 -9.50 3.36
CA ALA A 36 -3.35 -9.40 1.96
C ALA A 36 -1.88 -9.79 1.74
N ASP A 37 -1.61 -10.46 0.62
CA ASP A 37 -0.26 -10.63 0.09
C ASP A 37 0.06 -9.46 -0.83
N THR A 38 1.30 -9.00 -0.79
CA THR A 38 1.77 -7.85 -1.57
C THR A 38 2.71 -8.31 -2.67
N PHE A 39 2.41 -7.93 -3.90
CA PHE A 39 3.27 -8.21 -5.07
C PHE A 39 4.21 -7.05 -5.38
N ALA A 40 3.71 -5.83 -5.32
CA ALA A 40 4.50 -4.63 -5.58
C ALA A 40 3.96 -3.43 -4.81
N TYR A 41 4.85 -2.48 -4.49
CA TYR A 41 4.46 -1.17 -3.98
C TYR A 41 5.42 -0.06 -4.42
N CYS A 42 4.91 1.16 -4.39
CA CYS A 42 5.70 2.38 -4.52
C CYS A 42 5.05 3.50 -3.70
N LEU A 43 5.86 4.16 -2.88
CA LEU A 43 5.46 5.29 -2.03
C LEU A 43 6.10 6.55 -2.56
N LEU A 44 5.34 7.42 -3.23
CA LEU A 44 5.80 8.73 -3.71
C LEU A 44 5.39 9.83 -2.73
N LYS A 45 6.03 10.98 -2.76
CA LYS A 45 5.83 12.07 -1.79
C LYS A 45 4.35 12.36 -1.49
N ASN A 46 3.51 12.37 -2.51
CA ASN A 46 2.09 12.78 -2.42
C ASN A 46 1.09 11.68 -2.77
N HIS A 47 1.53 10.47 -3.13
CA HIS A 47 0.65 9.34 -3.44
C HIS A 47 1.37 8.01 -3.29
N PHE A 48 0.61 6.92 -3.28
CA PHE A 48 1.15 5.57 -3.21
C PHE A 48 0.38 4.59 -4.06
N HIS A 49 1.03 3.48 -4.39
CA HIS A 49 0.47 2.35 -5.10
C HIS A 49 0.85 1.05 -4.41
N PHE A 50 -0.12 0.14 -4.29
CA PHE A 50 0.08 -1.25 -3.88
C PHE A 50 -0.61 -2.19 -4.87
N LEU A 51 0.02 -3.29 -5.23
CA LEU A 51 -0.59 -4.41 -5.92
C LEU A 51 -0.69 -5.56 -4.92
N VAL A 52 -1.92 -5.98 -4.60
CA VAL A 52 -2.19 -6.95 -3.53
C VAL A 52 -3.17 -8.04 -3.94
N ARG A 53 -2.97 -9.24 -3.44
CA ARG A 53 -3.99 -10.30 -3.40
C ARG A 53 -4.65 -10.27 -2.03
N ILE A 54 -5.95 -10.09 -1.98
CA ILE A 54 -6.69 -10.27 -0.73
C ILE A 54 -6.72 -11.77 -0.43
N LYS A 55 -6.30 -12.13 0.78
CA LYS A 55 -6.31 -13.50 1.27
C LYS A 55 -7.74 -13.99 1.45
N ASP A 56 -7.96 -15.29 1.33
CA ASP A 56 -9.23 -15.89 1.73
C ASP A 56 -9.42 -15.74 3.25
N VAL A 57 -10.66 -15.63 3.69
CA VAL A 57 -10.99 -15.51 5.12
C VAL A 57 -10.40 -16.66 5.94
N HIS A 58 -10.34 -17.85 5.37
CA HIS A 58 -9.76 -19.04 5.99
C HIS A 58 -8.24 -18.95 6.20
N GLU A 59 -7.53 -18.10 5.46
CA GLU A 59 -6.09 -17.93 5.59
C GLU A 59 -5.69 -17.09 6.83
N PHE A 60 -6.60 -16.30 7.41
CA PHE A 60 -6.26 -15.38 8.49
C PHE A 60 -7.21 -15.38 9.70
N ILE A 61 -8.31 -16.14 9.64
CA ILE A 61 -9.27 -16.25 10.74
C ILE A 61 -9.45 -17.71 11.14
N PRO A 62 -9.25 -18.06 12.42
CA PRO A 62 -9.54 -19.40 12.93
C PRO A 62 -11.00 -19.76 12.72
N ASP A 63 -11.28 -21.03 12.36
CA ASP A 63 -12.62 -21.55 12.05
C ASP A 63 -13.67 -21.21 13.09
N ARG A 64 -13.30 -21.27 14.37
CA ARG A 64 -14.18 -20.95 15.51
C ARG A 64 -14.65 -19.49 15.57
N VAL A 65 -14.02 -18.59 14.82
CA VAL A 65 -14.31 -17.13 14.82
C VAL A 65 -14.92 -16.67 13.49
N GLN A 66 -14.99 -17.53 12.49
CA GLN A 66 -15.47 -17.19 11.13
C GLN A 66 -16.90 -16.66 11.10
N ASN A 67 -17.78 -17.13 12.00
CA ASN A 67 -19.17 -16.66 12.05
C ASN A 67 -19.32 -15.19 12.45
N THR A 68 -18.29 -14.59 13.09
CA THR A 68 -18.26 -13.19 13.49
C THR A 68 -17.64 -12.27 12.42
N VAL A 69 -16.95 -12.82 11.42
CA VAL A 69 -16.20 -12.05 10.41
C VAL A 69 -16.78 -12.23 8.98
N ARG A 70 -18.03 -12.61 8.85
CA ARG A 70 -18.77 -12.53 7.57
C ARG A 70 -18.99 -11.10 7.06
N ASP A 71 -18.29 -10.13 7.66
CA ASP A 71 -18.36 -8.75 7.23
C ASP A 71 -17.54 -8.54 5.95
N LYS A 72 -18.25 -8.38 4.84
CA LYS A 72 -17.68 -8.05 3.51
C LYS A 72 -16.74 -6.84 3.53
N ASN A 73 -16.80 -6.02 4.58
CA ASN A 73 -16.00 -4.81 4.74
C ASN A 73 -14.76 -5.00 5.63
N TYR A 74 -14.53 -6.20 6.20
CA TYR A 74 -13.42 -6.42 7.14
C TYR A 74 -12.07 -5.97 6.58
N VAL A 75 -11.72 -6.42 5.37
CA VAL A 75 -10.46 -6.04 4.71
C VAL A 75 -10.41 -4.54 4.43
N SER A 76 -11.50 -3.96 3.89
CA SER A 76 -11.58 -2.51 3.68
C SER A 76 -11.36 -1.72 4.96
N ARG A 77 -11.89 -2.18 6.10
CA ARG A 77 -11.64 -1.54 7.40
C ARG A 77 -10.19 -1.61 7.82
N LYS A 78 -9.46 -2.70 7.53
CA LYS A 78 -8.03 -2.78 7.82
C LYS A 78 -7.24 -1.70 7.08
N PHE A 79 -7.51 -1.49 5.79
CA PHE A 79 -6.93 -0.38 5.04
C PHE A 79 -7.33 0.98 5.62
N SER A 80 -8.62 1.18 5.93
CA SER A 80 -9.09 2.44 6.51
C SER A 80 -8.45 2.74 7.86
N HIS A 81 -8.31 1.74 8.74
CA HIS A 81 -7.60 1.91 10.02
C HIS A 81 -6.14 2.30 9.83
N MET A 82 -5.45 1.68 8.87
CA MET A 82 -4.09 2.05 8.51
C MET A 82 -4.01 3.52 8.07
N PHE A 83 -4.86 3.94 7.13
CA PHE A 83 -4.84 5.30 6.60
C PHE A 83 -5.22 6.34 7.66
N ASN A 84 -6.21 6.05 8.49
CA ASN A 84 -6.62 6.93 9.58
C ASN A 84 -5.52 7.06 10.63
N SER A 85 -4.88 5.96 11.04
CA SER A 85 -3.78 5.98 12.00
C SER A 85 -2.60 6.81 11.46
N TYR A 86 -2.27 6.66 10.19
CA TYR A 86 -1.23 7.44 9.54
C TYR A 86 -1.59 8.93 9.48
N ALA A 87 -2.80 9.25 9.01
CA ALA A 87 -3.27 10.63 8.90
C ALA A 87 -3.27 11.37 10.25
N GLN A 88 -3.73 10.71 11.33
CA GLN A 88 -3.68 11.27 12.68
C GLN A 88 -2.25 11.57 13.12
N SER A 89 -1.31 10.65 12.89
CA SER A 89 0.11 10.86 13.21
C SER A 89 0.71 12.03 12.45
N ILE A 90 0.44 12.15 11.15
CA ILE A 90 0.95 13.26 10.34
C ILE A 90 0.32 14.57 10.78
N ASN A 91 -0.97 14.60 11.06
CA ASN A 91 -1.65 15.78 11.56
C ASN A 91 -1.04 16.27 12.88
N THR A 92 -0.79 15.36 13.83
CA THR A 92 -0.13 15.69 15.10
C THR A 92 1.31 16.16 14.89
N ALA A 93 2.10 15.42 14.12
CA ALA A 93 3.53 15.71 13.94
C ALA A 93 3.79 17.05 13.22
N PHE A 94 2.89 17.46 12.34
CA PHE A 94 3.05 18.67 11.50
C PHE A 94 2.02 19.76 11.78
N ASN A 95 1.34 19.67 12.90
CA ASN A 95 0.30 20.64 13.34
C ASN A 95 -0.74 20.92 12.24
N ARG A 96 -1.23 19.83 11.60
CA ARG A 96 -2.26 19.88 10.55
C ARG A 96 -3.64 19.54 11.13
N THR A 97 -4.66 20.01 10.44
CA THR A 97 -6.06 19.64 10.66
C THR A 97 -6.71 19.13 9.38
N GLY A 98 -7.81 18.40 9.50
CA GLY A 98 -8.56 17.89 8.36
C GLY A 98 -7.99 16.62 7.74
N GLY A 99 -8.55 16.23 6.59
CA GLY A 99 -8.14 15.04 5.87
C GLY A 99 -6.71 15.13 5.32
N LEU A 100 -6.01 14.02 5.33
CA LEU A 100 -4.70 13.90 4.67
C LEU A 100 -4.84 13.30 3.28
N PHE A 101 -5.70 12.29 3.14
CA PHE A 101 -5.93 11.56 1.90
C PHE A 101 -7.22 11.96 1.21
N GLU A 102 -7.27 11.81 -0.11
CA GLU A 102 -8.54 11.78 -0.84
C GLU A 102 -9.41 10.61 -0.31
N THR A 103 -10.73 10.82 -0.27
CA THR A 103 -11.68 9.82 0.21
C THR A 103 -12.75 9.54 -0.84
N PRO A 104 -13.15 8.28 -0.99
CA PRO A 104 -12.54 7.06 -0.43
C PRO A 104 -11.21 6.71 -1.11
N PHE A 105 -10.39 5.84 -0.50
CA PHE A 105 -9.22 5.30 -1.18
C PHE A 105 -9.65 4.50 -2.41
N LYS A 106 -8.80 4.51 -3.44
CA LYS A 106 -9.14 3.91 -4.74
C LYS A 106 -8.65 2.47 -4.82
N ARG A 107 -9.46 1.63 -5.45
CA ARG A 107 -9.14 0.23 -5.72
C ARG A 107 -9.62 -0.18 -7.11
N LYS A 108 -8.78 -0.87 -7.86
CA LYS A 108 -9.10 -1.42 -9.17
C LYS A 108 -8.79 -2.91 -9.19
N LYS A 109 -9.76 -3.72 -9.57
CA LYS A 109 -9.57 -5.17 -9.71
C LYS A 109 -8.67 -5.45 -10.92
N VAL A 110 -7.71 -6.35 -10.73
CA VAL A 110 -6.78 -6.85 -11.75
C VAL A 110 -7.13 -8.31 -12.00
N THR A 111 -7.64 -8.62 -13.18
CA THR A 111 -8.19 -9.94 -13.52
C THR A 111 -7.40 -10.66 -14.59
N ALA A 112 -6.72 -9.94 -15.48
CA ALA A 112 -5.93 -10.53 -16.56
C ALA A 112 -4.44 -10.60 -16.18
N GLU A 113 -3.77 -11.69 -16.51
CA GLU A 113 -2.34 -11.90 -16.24
C GLU A 113 -1.46 -10.84 -16.91
N ALA A 114 -1.72 -10.54 -18.18
CA ALA A 114 -0.99 -9.48 -18.89
C ALA A 114 -1.13 -8.11 -18.20
N TYR A 115 -2.30 -7.81 -17.62
CA TYR A 115 -2.52 -6.58 -16.87
C TYR A 115 -1.82 -6.61 -15.51
N PHE A 116 -1.77 -7.77 -14.86
CA PHE A 116 -1.02 -7.97 -13.62
C PHE A 116 0.47 -7.67 -13.81
N THR A 117 1.11 -8.28 -14.82
CA THR A 117 2.52 -8.04 -15.16
C THR A 117 2.78 -6.57 -15.49
N ALA A 118 1.93 -5.96 -16.32
CA ALA A 118 2.02 -4.55 -16.65
C ALA A 118 1.91 -3.64 -15.41
N MET A 119 1.09 -4.02 -14.42
CA MET A 119 0.93 -3.26 -13.18
C MET A 119 2.16 -3.31 -12.28
N ILE A 120 2.88 -4.43 -12.21
CA ILE A 120 4.17 -4.51 -11.49
C ILE A 120 5.15 -3.51 -12.11
N GLY A 121 5.31 -3.55 -13.44
CA GLY A 121 6.17 -2.60 -14.15
C GLY A 121 5.72 -1.14 -13.96
N TYR A 122 4.43 -0.87 -14.08
CA TYR A 122 3.86 0.46 -13.84
C TYR A 122 4.20 1.00 -12.45
N ILE A 123 4.02 0.19 -11.40
CA ILE A 123 4.27 0.59 -10.01
C ILE A 123 5.75 0.90 -9.80
N HIS A 124 6.65 0.04 -10.29
CA HIS A 124 8.09 0.24 -10.13
C HIS A 124 8.65 1.39 -10.97
N LEU A 125 8.06 1.67 -12.14
CA LEU A 125 8.45 2.79 -13.00
C LEU A 125 7.81 4.13 -12.59
N ASN A 126 6.90 4.14 -11.63
CA ASN A 126 6.19 5.35 -11.20
C ASN A 126 7.14 6.50 -10.78
N PRO A 127 8.24 6.25 -10.01
CA PRO A 127 9.17 7.31 -9.63
C PRO A 127 9.90 7.93 -10.83
N VAL A 128 10.21 7.14 -11.86
CA VAL A 128 10.82 7.61 -13.10
C VAL A 128 9.82 8.46 -13.89
N LYS A 129 8.59 7.95 -14.04
CA LYS A 129 7.50 8.64 -14.74
C LYS A 129 7.21 10.02 -14.14
N HIS A 130 7.28 10.13 -12.81
CA HIS A 130 7.11 11.38 -12.08
C HIS A 130 8.40 12.19 -11.90
N LYS A 131 9.51 11.81 -12.56
CA LYS A 131 10.80 12.51 -12.57
C LYS A 131 11.43 12.67 -11.18
N PHE A 132 11.17 11.77 -10.25
CA PHE A 132 11.86 11.73 -8.96
C PHE A 132 13.28 11.17 -9.09
N VAL A 133 13.47 10.21 -9.99
CA VAL A 133 14.74 9.53 -10.29
C VAL A 133 14.83 9.26 -11.79
N LYS A 134 16.03 8.89 -12.27
CA LYS A 134 16.25 8.53 -13.68
C LYS A 134 15.99 7.05 -13.97
N SER A 135 16.15 6.19 -12.96
CA SER A 135 15.91 4.76 -13.07
C SER A 135 15.22 4.21 -11.80
N PRO A 136 14.47 3.11 -11.86
CA PRO A 136 13.76 2.58 -10.71
C PRO A 136 14.68 2.09 -9.58
N GLU A 137 15.93 1.72 -9.91
CA GLU A 137 16.97 1.31 -8.97
C GLU A 137 17.34 2.43 -7.97
N GLU A 138 17.22 3.68 -8.38
CA GLU A 138 17.56 4.83 -7.54
C GLU A 138 16.48 5.12 -6.48
N TYR A 139 15.29 4.51 -6.59
CA TYR A 139 14.16 4.84 -5.72
C TYR A 139 13.96 3.82 -4.59
N ILE A 140 14.39 4.17 -3.39
CA ILE A 140 14.40 3.27 -2.23
C ILE A 140 13.01 3.00 -1.62
N TRP A 141 12.01 3.86 -1.87
CA TRP A 141 10.65 3.74 -1.32
C TRP A 141 9.71 2.94 -2.22
N SER A 142 10.26 1.97 -2.94
CA SER A 142 9.51 0.99 -3.72
C SER A 142 9.96 -0.43 -3.41
N SER A 143 9.16 -1.40 -3.83
CA SER A 143 9.49 -2.82 -3.72
C SER A 143 10.46 -3.31 -4.80
N TYR A 144 10.95 -2.46 -5.69
CA TYR A 144 11.77 -2.85 -6.83
C TYR A 144 12.99 -3.71 -6.44
N HIS A 145 13.81 -3.21 -5.49
CA HIS A 145 14.97 -3.97 -5.02
C HIS A 145 14.61 -5.31 -4.36
N SER A 146 13.53 -5.31 -3.56
CA SER A 146 13.04 -6.54 -2.93
C SER A 146 12.48 -7.52 -3.94
N PHE A 147 11.90 -7.03 -5.02
CA PHE A 147 11.36 -7.86 -6.11
C PHE A 147 12.49 -8.59 -6.88
N LEU A 148 13.61 -7.92 -7.13
CA LEU A 148 14.76 -8.48 -7.84
C LEU A 148 15.72 -9.27 -6.93
N SER A 149 15.62 -9.11 -5.61
CA SER A 149 16.53 -9.73 -4.65
C SER A 149 16.15 -11.17 -4.37
N ASN A 150 17.16 -12.05 -4.21
CA ASN A 150 16.97 -13.41 -3.69
C ASN A 150 16.88 -13.45 -2.14
N ARG A 151 16.97 -12.31 -1.46
CA ARG A 151 16.86 -12.25 0.02
C ARG A 151 15.41 -12.49 0.46
N PRO A 152 15.20 -13.06 1.67
CA PRO A 152 13.87 -13.19 2.24
C PRO A 152 13.14 -11.85 2.27
N THR A 153 11.88 -11.84 1.85
CA THR A 153 11.03 -10.66 1.84
C THR A 153 9.60 -11.05 2.18
N LYS A 154 8.80 -10.07 2.60
CA LYS A 154 7.35 -10.24 2.78
C LYS A 154 6.54 -10.01 1.49
N LEU A 155 7.22 -9.74 0.37
CA LEU A 155 6.57 -9.70 -0.93
C LEU A 155 6.25 -11.13 -1.40
N ASN A 156 5.09 -11.29 -2.01
CA ASN A 156 4.80 -12.45 -2.84
C ASN A 156 5.44 -12.19 -4.21
N ARG A 157 6.37 -13.06 -4.62
CA ARG A 157 7.10 -12.95 -5.90
C ARG A 157 6.68 -14.05 -6.88
N ASP A 158 5.80 -14.96 -6.43
CA ASP A 158 5.29 -16.10 -7.20
C ASP A 158 3.99 -15.76 -7.93
#